data_ad57edffdb06def8952b9a97c64802a8
#
_entry.id   ad57edffdb06def8952b9a97c64802a8
#
_cell.length_a   1.000
_cell.length_b   1.000
_cell.length_c   1.000
_cell.angle_alpha   90.00
_cell.angle_beta   90.00
_cell.angle_gamma   90.00
#
_symmetry.space_group_name_H-M   'P 1'
#
loop_
_entity.id
_entity.type
_entity.pdbx_description
1 polymer ?
#
loop_
_entity_poly.entity_id
_entity_poly.type
_entity_poly.pdbx_seq_one_letter_code
_entity_poly.pdbx_strand_id
1 'polypeptide(L)'
;MILVQQYILTSRSYLLIMQSKDIVNLTKALGEQCIAQGIILTTIESCTGGILAAQLTNIAGSSAWYHKGYVTYSNQSKIECVSVNQKTIDQYGAVSQQTANEMVLGGINNNQNNLGLSITGIAGPSGGTKIKPVGTVFFAVAK
;
A
#
# COMPACT_ATOMS: atom_id res chain seq x y z
N MET A 1 12.54 4.73 9.52
CA MET A 1 12.86 5.51 8.30
C MET A 1 11.67 5.36 7.36
N ILE A 2 11.05 6.47 6.95
CA ILE A 2 9.94 6.46 5.99
C ILE A 2 10.51 6.84 4.64
N LEU A 3 10.38 5.95 3.64
CA LEU A 3 10.74 6.25 2.25
C LEU A 3 9.49 6.76 1.51
N VAL A 4 9.61 7.91 0.88
CA VAL A 4 8.48 8.62 0.26
C VAL A 4 8.67 8.71 -1.25
N GLN A 5 7.68 8.25 -2.03
CA GLN A 5 7.71 8.44 -3.48
C GLN A 5 6.28 8.58 -4.06
N GLN A 6 6.12 9.55 -4.97
CA GLN A 6 4.88 9.77 -5.72
C GLN A 6 5.05 9.25 -7.16
N TYR A 7 4.07 8.49 -7.66
CA TYR A 7 4.01 8.04 -9.05
C TYR A 7 2.67 8.39 -9.69
N ILE A 8 2.69 8.68 -10.99
CA ILE A 8 1.50 8.85 -11.81
C ILE A 8 1.47 7.69 -12.81
N LEU A 9 0.45 6.82 -12.69
CA LEU A 9 0.26 5.65 -13.56
C LEU A 9 -0.88 5.91 -14.54
N THR A 10 -0.71 5.55 -15.80
CA THR A 10 -1.77 5.64 -16.81
C THR A 10 -2.59 4.34 -16.85
N SER A 11 -3.88 4.46 -17.15
CA SER A 11 -4.86 3.34 -17.10
C SER A 11 -4.49 2.11 -17.96
N ARG A 12 -3.73 2.32 -19.03
CA ARG A 12 -3.30 1.24 -19.94
C ARG A 12 -2.19 0.35 -19.35
N SER A 13 -1.44 0.87 -18.39
CA SER A 13 -0.34 0.16 -17.72
C SER A 13 -0.82 -0.86 -16.68
N TYR A 14 -2.01 -0.66 -16.13
CA TYR A 14 -2.53 -1.48 -15.03
C TYR A 14 -2.79 -2.95 -15.43
N LEU A 15 -3.40 -3.17 -16.60
CA LEU A 15 -3.81 -4.53 -17.02
C LEU A 15 -2.61 -5.40 -17.46
N LEU A 16 -1.58 -4.78 -18.04
CA LEU A 16 -0.37 -5.46 -18.49
C LEU A 16 0.56 -5.87 -17.34
N ILE A 17 0.53 -5.10 -16.26
CA ILE A 17 1.38 -5.33 -15.08
C ILE A 17 0.88 -6.55 -14.28
N MET A 18 -0.42 -6.81 -14.23
CA MET A 18 -1.01 -7.88 -13.39
C MET A 18 -0.66 -9.31 -13.81
N GLN A 19 -0.09 -9.53 -14.99
CA GLN A 19 0.28 -10.86 -15.52
C GLN A 19 1.76 -11.01 -15.87
N SER A 20 2.60 -10.03 -15.56
CA SER A 20 4.02 -10.13 -15.94
C SER A 20 4.75 -11.13 -15.05
N LYS A 21 5.55 -12.00 -15.69
CA LYS A 21 6.51 -12.88 -14.99
C LYS A 21 7.42 -12.09 -14.02
N ASP A 22 7.60 -10.81 -14.29
CA ASP A 22 8.41 -9.90 -13.48
C ASP A 22 7.82 -9.65 -12.10
N ILE A 23 6.48 -9.50 -11.97
CA ILE A 23 5.83 -9.34 -10.65
C ILE A 23 5.98 -10.60 -9.82
N VAL A 24 5.77 -11.77 -10.42
CA VAL A 24 5.95 -13.06 -9.72
C VAL A 24 7.39 -13.20 -9.23
N ASN A 25 8.37 -12.87 -10.07
CA ASN A 25 9.78 -12.95 -9.71
C ASN A 25 10.14 -11.94 -8.59
N LEU A 26 9.66 -10.70 -8.70
CA LEU A 26 9.86 -9.68 -7.67
C LEU A 26 9.22 -10.08 -6.33
N THR A 27 8.02 -10.65 -6.36
CA THR A 27 7.32 -11.11 -5.15
C THR A 27 8.06 -12.28 -4.49
N LYS A 28 8.59 -13.22 -5.28
CA LYS A 28 9.44 -14.31 -4.76
C LYS A 28 10.70 -13.77 -4.10
N ALA A 29 11.43 -12.89 -4.80
CA ALA A 29 12.63 -12.28 -4.26
C ALA A 29 12.36 -11.48 -2.98
N LEU A 30 11.24 -10.74 -2.91
CA LEU A 30 10.81 -10.07 -1.70
C LEU A 30 10.57 -11.05 -0.56
N GLY A 31 9.86 -12.15 -0.80
CA GLY A 31 9.59 -13.18 0.19
C GLY A 31 10.86 -13.82 0.73
N GLU A 32 11.81 -14.16 -0.14
CA GLU A 32 13.12 -14.69 0.23
C GLU A 32 13.89 -13.71 1.12
N GLN A 33 13.89 -12.42 0.79
CA GLN A 33 14.52 -11.38 1.60
C GLN A 33 13.82 -11.20 2.96
N CYS A 34 12.50 -11.22 2.99
CA CYS A 34 11.74 -11.15 4.24
C CYS A 34 12.09 -12.32 5.16
N ILE A 35 12.12 -13.54 4.66
CA ILE A 35 12.47 -14.75 5.41
C ILE A 35 13.93 -14.65 5.93
N ALA A 36 14.88 -14.30 5.06
CA ALA A 36 16.29 -14.21 5.42
C ALA A 36 16.57 -13.17 6.52
N GLN A 37 15.76 -12.10 6.59
CA GLN A 37 15.91 -11.03 7.57
C GLN A 37 14.94 -11.12 8.75
N GLY A 38 14.10 -12.14 8.81
CA GLY A 38 13.07 -12.29 9.85
C GLY A 38 12.01 -11.17 9.81
N ILE A 39 11.75 -10.61 8.62
CA ILE A 39 10.80 -9.53 8.40
C ILE A 39 9.41 -10.12 8.14
N ILE A 40 8.41 -9.51 8.76
CA ILE A 40 6.99 -9.81 8.54
C ILE A 40 6.33 -8.62 7.86
N LEU A 41 5.75 -8.84 6.67
CA LEU A 41 5.15 -7.79 5.86
C LEU A 41 3.66 -7.61 6.16
N THR A 42 3.24 -6.36 6.23
CA THR A 42 1.83 -5.93 6.33
C THR A 42 1.51 -4.91 5.22
N THR A 43 0.37 -5.04 4.56
CA THR A 43 -0.08 -4.09 3.53
C THR A 43 -1.31 -3.31 3.99
N ILE A 44 -1.37 -2.03 3.61
CA ILE A 44 -2.49 -1.14 3.88
C ILE A 44 -2.92 -0.48 2.57
N GLU A 45 -3.95 -1.02 1.95
CA GLU A 45 -4.38 -0.66 0.61
C GLU A 45 -5.63 0.22 0.63
N SER A 46 -5.70 1.15 -0.31
CA SER A 46 -6.90 1.94 -0.59
C SER A 46 -7.29 1.76 -2.05
N CYS A 47 -6.76 2.56 -2.97
CA CYS A 47 -7.13 2.53 -4.39
C CYS A 47 -6.83 1.19 -5.09
N THR A 48 -5.95 0.38 -4.57
CA THR A 48 -5.59 -0.95 -5.09
C THR A 48 -6.56 -2.06 -4.66
N GLY A 49 -7.42 -1.80 -3.67
CA GLY A 49 -8.53 -2.68 -3.30
C GLY A 49 -8.16 -4.12 -2.90
N GLY A 50 -6.92 -4.37 -2.45
CA GLY A 50 -6.43 -5.71 -2.08
C GLY A 50 -5.60 -6.40 -3.15
N ILE A 51 -5.37 -5.76 -4.29
CA ILE A 51 -4.57 -6.34 -5.40
C ILE A 51 -3.15 -6.66 -4.97
N LEU A 52 -2.50 -5.80 -4.17
CA LEU A 52 -1.15 -6.06 -3.69
C LEU A 52 -1.13 -7.28 -2.76
N ALA A 53 -2.04 -7.36 -1.80
CA ALA A 53 -2.18 -8.51 -0.91
C ALA A 53 -2.40 -9.81 -1.71
N ALA A 54 -3.26 -9.77 -2.73
CA ALA A 54 -3.51 -10.90 -3.61
C ALA A 54 -2.24 -11.34 -4.36
N GLN A 55 -1.44 -10.41 -4.88
CA GLN A 55 -0.17 -10.74 -5.57
C GLN A 55 0.84 -11.36 -4.60
N LEU A 56 0.97 -10.83 -3.39
CA LEU A 56 1.88 -11.37 -2.38
C LEU A 56 1.49 -12.78 -1.93
N THR A 57 0.20 -13.02 -1.72
CA THR A 57 -0.33 -14.31 -1.26
C THR A 57 -0.43 -15.37 -2.36
N ASN A 58 -0.30 -14.98 -3.63
CA ASN A 58 -0.24 -15.92 -4.75
C ASN A 58 1.06 -16.74 -4.81
N ILE A 59 2.05 -16.42 -3.97
CA ILE A 59 3.31 -17.16 -3.87
C ILE A 59 3.21 -18.23 -2.79
N ALA A 60 3.53 -19.46 -3.13
CA ALA A 60 3.56 -20.57 -2.17
C ALA A 60 4.54 -20.25 -1.03
N GLY A 61 4.12 -20.49 0.21
CA GLY A 61 4.90 -20.18 1.41
C GLY A 61 4.82 -18.73 1.88
N SER A 62 3.98 -17.89 1.28
CA SER A 62 3.82 -16.48 1.66
C SER A 62 3.45 -16.27 3.13
N SER A 63 2.77 -17.22 3.76
CA SER A 63 2.42 -17.16 5.19
C SER A 63 3.63 -17.10 6.15
N ALA A 64 4.82 -17.42 5.67
CA ALA A 64 6.04 -17.31 6.48
C ALA A 64 6.55 -15.86 6.61
N TRP A 65 6.11 -14.95 5.75
CA TRP A 65 6.60 -13.57 5.71
C TRP A 65 5.50 -12.51 5.49
N TYR A 66 4.31 -12.88 5.05
CA TYR A 66 3.16 -12.00 4.92
C TYR A 66 2.16 -12.27 6.04
N HIS A 67 1.86 -11.25 6.86
CA HIS A 67 1.02 -11.40 8.05
C HIS A 67 -0.44 -11.04 7.79
N LYS A 68 -0.67 -9.83 7.27
CA LYS A 68 -2.02 -9.30 7.07
C LYS A 68 -2.06 -8.17 6.04
N GLY A 69 -3.24 -7.95 5.49
CA GLY A 69 -3.55 -6.79 4.67
C GLY A 69 -4.83 -6.11 5.16
N TYR A 70 -4.79 -4.78 5.17
CA TYR A 70 -5.97 -3.95 5.37
C TYR A 70 -6.40 -3.37 4.02
N VAL A 71 -7.70 -3.41 3.73
CA VAL A 71 -8.31 -2.67 2.62
C VAL A 71 -9.11 -1.52 3.22
N THR A 72 -8.48 -0.35 3.32
CA THR A 72 -9.06 0.87 3.91
C THR A 72 -9.56 1.79 2.81
N TYR A 73 -10.66 1.41 2.14
CA TYR A 73 -11.12 2.05 0.93
C TYR A 73 -11.78 3.42 1.19
N SER A 74 -12.62 3.52 2.23
CA SER A 74 -13.25 4.77 2.64
C SER A 74 -12.35 5.59 3.59
N ASN A 75 -12.66 6.87 3.77
CA ASN A 75 -12.00 7.70 4.78
C ASN A 75 -12.24 7.15 6.19
N GLN A 76 -13.48 6.73 6.46
CA GLN A 76 -13.87 6.15 7.75
C GLN A 76 -13.05 4.88 8.07
N SER A 77 -12.88 3.96 7.11
CA SER A 77 -12.09 2.75 7.34
C SER A 77 -10.60 3.03 7.57
N LYS A 78 -10.04 4.12 7.02
CA LYS A 78 -8.67 4.55 7.35
C LYS A 78 -8.52 4.94 8.81
N ILE A 79 -9.54 5.60 9.36
CA ILE A 79 -9.58 6.00 10.77
C ILE A 79 -9.75 4.78 11.66
N GLU A 80 -10.75 3.95 11.39
CA GLU A 80 -11.14 2.82 12.23
C GLU A 80 -10.10 1.69 12.25
N CYS A 81 -9.56 1.34 11.08
CA CYS A 81 -8.70 0.17 10.96
C CYS A 81 -7.22 0.46 11.24
N VAL A 82 -6.75 1.66 10.90
CA VAL A 82 -5.32 2.00 10.97
C VAL A 82 -5.07 3.39 11.57
N SER A 83 -6.05 3.92 12.29
CA SER A 83 -5.91 5.11 13.15
C SER A 83 -5.41 6.37 12.43
N VAL A 84 -5.72 6.53 11.14
CA VAL A 84 -5.45 7.79 10.43
C VAL A 84 -6.24 8.92 11.11
N ASN A 85 -5.59 10.05 11.37
CA ASN A 85 -6.23 11.16 12.02
C ASN A 85 -7.22 11.85 11.07
N GLN A 86 -8.45 12.09 11.54
CA GLN A 86 -9.47 12.83 10.78
C GLN A 86 -8.92 14.18 10.29
N LYS A 87 -8.19 14.91 11.15
CA LYS A 87 -7.59 16.22 10.79
C LYS A 87 -6.61 16.12 9.62
N THR A 88 -5.87 15.02 9.51
CA THR A 88 -4.95 14.78 8.38
C THR A 88 -5.73 14.62 7.09
N ILE A 89 -6.85 13.87 7.13
CA ILE A 89 -7.72 13.70 5.97
C ILE A 89 -8.37 15.04 5.58
N ASP A 90 -8.84 15.83 6.55
CA ASP A 90 -9.49 17.12 6.31
C ASP A 90 -8.52 18.14 5.68
N GLN A 91 -7.27 18.17 6.15
CA GLN A 91 -6.27 19.14 5.72
C GLN A 91 -5.58 18.78 4.42
N TYR A 92 -5.22 17.51 4.22
CA TYR A 92 -4.38 17.05 3.11
C TYR A 92 -5.12 16.15 2.11
N GLY A 93 -6.29 15.64 2.51
CA GLY A 93 -7.09 14.68 1.76
C GLY A 93 -6.63 13.24 1.96
N ALA A 94 -7.52 12.31 1.62
CA ALA A 94 -7.22 10.87 1.69
C ALA A 94 -6.08 10.44 0.74
N VAL A 95 -5.92 11.16 -0.37
CA VAL A 95 -4.84 10.94 -1.35
C VAL A 95 -3.73 11.95 -1.09
N SER A 96 -2.87 11.66 -0.14
CA SER A 96 -1.74 12.50 0.25
C SER A 96 -0.65 11.67 0.89
N GLN A 97 0.57 12.21 0.92
CA GLN A 97 1.70 11.58 1.58
C GLN A 97 1.48 11.45 3.09
N GLN A 98 0.87 12.48 3.70
CA GLN A 98 0.55 12.48 5.13
C GLN A 98 -0.39 11.32 5.48
N THR A 99 -1.45 11.14 4.69
CA THR A 99 -2.37 10.02 4.89
C THR A 99 -1.69 8.67 4.65
N ALA A 100 -0.85 8.53 3.61
CA ALA A 100 -0.10 7.29 3.38
C ALA A 100 0.84 6.96 4.56
N ASN A 101 1.53 7.97 5.11
CA ASN A 101 2.41 7.78 6.26
C ASN A 101 1.64 7.31 7.51
N GLU A 102 0.50 7.93 7.82
CA GLU A 102 -0.33 7.49 8.96
C GLU A 102 -0.92 6.10 8.74
N MET A 103 -1.35 5.77 7.51
CA MET A 103 -1.82 4.44 7.18
C MET A 103 -0.78 3.37 7.47
N VAL A 104 0.47 3.56 7.03
CA VAL A 104 1.52 2.56 7.26
C VAL A 104 1.86 2.43 8.72
N LEU A 105 2.01 3.53 9.44
CA LEU A 105 2.34 3.51 10.87
C LEU A 105 1.23 2.83 11.70
N GLY A 106 -0.03 3.14 11.42
CA GLY A 106 -1.16 2.50 12.10
C GLY A 106 -1.31 1.01 11.78
N GLY A 107 -0.92 0.59 10.57
CA GLY A 107 -1.01 -0.82 10.15
C GLY A 107 0.03 -1.74 10.76
N ILE A 108 1.23 -1.26 11.08
CA ILE A 108 2.35 -2.10 11.56
C ILE A 108 2.35 -2.35 13.07
N ASN A 109 1.54 -1.64 13.87
CA ASN A 109 1.34 -1.89 15.30
C ASN A 109 2.65 -2.11 16.10
N ASN A 110 3.61 -1.20 16.02
CA ASN A 110 4.84 -1.17 16.85
C ASN A 110 5.58 -2.52 17.07
N ASN A 111 5.40 -3.51 16.20
CA ASN A 111 6.15 -4.76 16.28
C ASN A 111 7.47 -4.60 15.53
N GLN A 112 8.60 -4.78 16.21
CA GLN A 112 9.95 -4.50 15.72
C GLN A 112 10.35 -5.22 14.42
N ASN A 113 9.69 -6.32 14.09
CA ASN A 113 9.97 -7.09 12.86
C ASN A 113 8.98 -6.80 11.72
N ASN A 114 8.05 -5.88 11.92
CA ASN A 114 7.05 -5.56 10.90
C ASN A 114 7.58 -4.53 9.91
N LEU A 115 7.48 -4.88 8.63
CA LEU A 115 7.60 -3.95 7.52
C LEU A 115 6.18 -3.65 7.00
N GLY A 116 5.83 -2.37 6.96
CA GLY A 116 4.54 -1.94 6.42
C GLY A 116 4.69 -1.27 5.06
N LEU A 117 3.71 -1.49 4.20
CA LEU A 117 3.54 -0.77 2.94
C LEU A 117 2.11 -0.27 2.83
N SER A 118 1.92 1.04 2.69
CA SER A 118 0.61 1.64 2.43
C SER A 118 0.51 2.22 1.03
N ILE A 119 -0.71 2.19 0.46
CA ILE A 119 -1.01 2.74 -0.86
C ILE A 119 -2.34 3.47 -0.81
N THR A 120 -2.36 4.75 -1.23
CA THR A 120 -3.57 5.54 -1.44
C THR A 120 -3.48 6.32 -2.75
N GLY A 121 -4.59 6.48 -3.46
CA GLY A 121 -4.54 7.13 -4.79
C GLY A 121 -5.91 7.35 -5.41
N ILE A 122 -5.89 7.94 -6.60
CA ILE A 122 -7.05 8.21 -7.43
C ILE A 122 -7.03 7.23 -8.61
N ALA A 123 -7.77 6.13 -8.47
CA ALA A 123 -7.82 5.10 -9.51
C ALA A 123 -8.58 5.54 -10.78
N GLY A 124 -9.48 6.52 -10.67
CA GLY A 124 -10.33 6.96 -11.76
C GLY A 124 -11.59 6.10 -11.95
N PRO A 125 -12.42 6.38 -12.98
CA PRO A 125 -12.22 7.39 -14.01
C PRO A 125 -12.46 8.84 -13.54
N SER A 126 -13.08 9.03 -12.37
CA SER A 126 -13.38 10.33 -11.76
C SER A 126 -12.52 10.60 -10.51
N GLY A 127 -12.72 11.77 -9.87
CA GLY A 127 -12.06 12.12 -8.60
C GLY A 127 -10.70 12.83 -8.75
N GLY A 128 -10.18 12.96 -9.98
CA GLY A 128 -8.97 13.72 -10.23
C GLY A 128 -9.17 15.23 -10.21
N THR A 129 -8.11 15.97 -9.88
CA THR A 129 -8.03 17.43 -9.97
C THR A 129 -6.83 17.83 -10.83
N LYS A 130 -6.66 19.15 -11.10
CA LYS A 130 -5.45 19.63 -11.80
C LYS A 130 -4.17 19.35 -11.03
N ILE A 131 -4.23 19.37 -9.69
CA ILE A 131 -3.06 19.16 -8.80
C ILE A 131 -2.82 17.65 -8.56
N LYS A 132 -3.91 16.88 -8.46
CA LYS A 132 -3.88 15.43 -8.27
C LYS A 132 -4.73 14.77 -9.35
N PRO A 133 -4.19 14.56 -10.56
CA PRO A 133 -4.95 13.93 -11.66
C PRO A 133 -5.27 12.46 -11.34
N VAL A 134 -6.19 11.87 -12.12
CA VAL A 134 -6.40 10.42 -12.13
C VAL A 134 -5.06 9.70 -12.38
N GLY A 135 -4.78 8.65 -11.64
CA GLY A 135 -3.51 7.93 -11.65
C GLY A 135 -2.49 8.44 -10.61
N THR A 136 -2.82 9.52 -9.86
CA THR A 136 -1.96 9.94 -8.73
C THR A 136 -2.01 8.90 -7.61
N VAL A 137 -0.85 8.39 -7.23
CA VAL A 137 -0.70 7.39 -6.15
C VAL A 137 0.39 7.86 -5.17
N PHE A 138 0.09 7.78 -3.90
CA PHE A 138 1.06 7.91 -2.82
C PHE A 138 1.23 6.57 -2.12
N PHE A 139 2.46 6.25 -1.79
CA PHE A 139 2.75 5.11 -0.93
C PHE A 139 3.79 5.46 0.12
N ALA A 140 3.79 4.69 1.20
CA ALA A 140 4.77 4.82 2.26
C ALA A 140 5.20 3.43 2.75
N VAL A 141 6.46 3.33 3.13
CA VAL A 141 7.06 2.14 3.73
C VAL A 141 7.61 2.52 5.10
N ALA A 142 7.31 1.72 6.11
CA ALA A 142 7.80 1.91 7.47
C ALA A 142 8.23 0.58 8.10
N LYS A 143 9.22 0.67 8.99
CA LYS A 143 9.71 -0.43 9.82
C LYS A 143 9.94 0.09 11.24
#